data_90da151d0cb6335e365788629d888aa5
#
_entry.id   90da151d0cb6335e365788629d888aa5
#
_cell.length_a   1.000
_cell.length_b   1.000
_cell.length_c   1.000
_cell.angle_alpha   90.00
_cell.angle_beta   90.00
_cell.angle_gamma   90.00
#
_symmetry.space_group_name_H-M   'P 1'
#
loop_
_entity.id
_entity.type
_entity.pdbx_description
1 polymer ?
#
loop_
_entity_poly.entity_id
_entity_poly.type
_entity_poly.pdbx_seq_one_letter_code
_entity_poly.pdbx_strand_id
1 'polypeptide(L)'
;APKEKSTLTLKVTMESKDGKVIKLTQEETTKLKKYNMTEKDFKTAAKEIKKGTKTYAGLSYTYEVKDGVGIETLTLDTDKASTDTYTLLGLTTKNDKDGKAVKVSTKKAIKSIKNRIRKSINNELIL
;
A
#
# COMPACT_ATOMS: atom_id res chain seq x y z
N ALA A 1 -31.18 -5.19 -5.13
CA ALA A 1 -30.26 -5.39 -6.25
C ALA A 1 -28.97 -6.03 -5.74
N PRO A 2 -28.39 -6.96 -6.48
CA PRO A 2 -27.11 -7.53 -6.07
C PRO A 2 -26.06 -6.43 -6.04
N LYS A 3 -25.29 -6.40 -4.96
CA LYS A 3 -24.17 -5.45 -4.89
C LYS A 3 -23.21 -5.78 -6.02
N GLU A 4 -22.81 -4.78 -6.78
CA GLU A 4 -21.76 -4.96 -7.77
C GLU A 4 -20.51 -5.47 -7.07
N LYS A 5 -19.84 -6.44 -7.69
CA LYS A 5 -18.56 -6.90 -7.17
C LYS A 5 -17.58 -5.73 -7.19
N SER A 6 -16.82 -5.59 -6.12
CA SER A 6 -15.79 -4.57 -6.03
C SER A 6 -14.89 -4.62 -7.28
N THR A 7 -14.67 -3.45 -7.88
CA THR A 7 -13.77 -3.29 -9.02
C THR A 7 -12.32 -3.09 -8.59
N LEU A 8 -12.13 -2.88 -7.29
CA LEU A 8 -10.85 -2.66 -6.66
C LEU A 8 -10.71 -3.66 -5.51
N THR A 9 -9.61 -4.39 -5.47
CA THR A 9 -9.31 -5.34 -4.39
C THR A 9 -7.96 -4.99 -3.77
N LEU A 10 -7.92 -4.91 -2.46
CA LEU A 10 -6.69 -4.68 -1.71
C LEU A 10 -6.42 -5.89 -0.82
N LYS A 11 -5.24 -6.47 -0.98
CA LYS A 11 -4.76 -7.56 -0.13
C LYS A 11 -3.51 -7.10 0.61
N VAL A 12 -3.54 -7.21 1.94
CA VAL A 12 -2.41 -6.83 2.78
C VAL A 12 -1.87 -8.07 3.48
N THR A 13 -0.56 -8.29 3.37
CA THR A 13 0.14 -9.39 4.02
C THR A 13 1.24 -8.82 4.89
N MET A 14 1.34 -9.28 6.13
CA MET A 14 2.38 -8.87 7.06
C MET A 14 3.18 -10.05 7.55
N GLU A 15 4.50 -9.91 7.55
CA GLU A 15 5.38 -10.83 8.26
C GLU A 15 5.81 -10.14 9.55
N SER A 16 5.76 -10.85 10.65
CA SER A 16 6.06 -10.31 11.98
C SER A 16 7.08 -11.16 12.71
N LYS A 17 7.88 -10.51 13.54
CA LYS A 17 8.82 -11.17 14.44
C LYS A 17 8.79 -10.44 15.78
N ASP A 18 8.63 -11.19 16.86
CA ASP A 18 8.57 -10.64 18.23
C ASP A 18 7.50 -9.53 18.38
N GLY A 19 6.35 -9.73 17.72
CA GLY A 19 5.22 -8.80 17.79
C GLY A 19 5.38 -7.53 16.95
N LYS A 20 6.42 -7.44 16.13
CA LYS A 20 6.69 -6.28 15.28
C LYS A 20 6.71 -6.66 13.82
N VAL A 21 6.26 -5.74 12.97
CA VAL A 21 6.23 -5.96 11.52
C VAL A 21 7.66 -5.90 10.97
N ILE A 22 8.07 -6.95 10.26
CA ILE A 22 9.35 -6.99 9.56
C ILE A 22 9.20 -6.76 8.07
N LYS A 23 8.04 -7.13 7.51
CA LYS A 23 7.73 -6.91 6.09
C LYS A 23 6.24 -6.73 5.92
N LEU A 24 5.86 -5.77 5.09
CA LEU A 24 4.46 -5.52 4.76
C LEU A 24 4.33 -5.46 3.24
N THR A 25 3.36 -6.20 2.70
CA THR A 25 3.07 -6.23 1.26
C THR A 25 1.62 -5.83 1.04
N GLN A 26 1.40 -4.86 0.16
CA GLN A 26 0.06 -4.45 -0.27
C GLN A 26 -0.08 -4.75 -1.75
N GLU A 27 -1.07 -5.57 -2.11
CA GLU A 27 -1.38 -5.86 -3.50
C GLU A 27 -2.75 -5.28 -3.82
N GLU A 28 -2.79 -4.41 -4.81
CA GLU A 28 -4.02 -3.78 -5.27
C GLU A 28 -4.32 -4.23 -6.70
N THR A 29 -5.53 -4.73 -6.94
CA THR A 29 -5.98 -5.13 -8.27
C THR A 29 -7.12 -4.22 -8.71
N THR A 30 -7.05 -3.75 -9.95
CA THR A 30 -8.02 -2.80 -10.52
C THR A 30 -8.52 -3.31 -11.86
N LYS A 31 -9.83 -3.43 -12.01
CA LYS A 31 -10.45 -3.75 -13.31
C LYS A 31 -10.47 -2.48 -14.16
N LEU A 32 -9.60 -2.41 -15.16
CA LEU A 32 -9.36 -1.17 -15.91
C LEU A 32 -10.60 -0.64 -16.63
N LYS A 33 -11.40 -1.53 -17.25
CA LYS A 33 -12.62 -1.12 -17.96
C LYS A 33 -13.63 -0.40 -17.07
N LYS A 34 -13.70 -0.77 -15.81
CA LYS A 34 -14.65 -0.15 -14.86
C LYS A 34 -14.29 1.31 -14.56
N TYR A 35 -13.06 1.70 -14.79
CA TYR A 35 -12.56 3.06 -14.58
C TYR A 35 -12.28 3.78 -15.89
N ASN A 36 -12.71 3.22 -17.03
CA ASN A 36 -12.44 3.78 -18.37
C ASN A 36 -10.94 4.02 -18.58
N MET A 37 -10.13 3.12 -18.06
CA MET A 37 -8.68 3.23 -18.10
C MET A 37 -8.10 2.24 -19.11
N THR A 38 -7.22 2.72 -19.99
CA THR A 38 -6.48 1.86 -20.91
C THR A 38 -5.27 1.28 -20.19
N GLU A 39 -4.73 0.18 -20.74
CA GLU A 39 -3.47 -0.38 -20.24
C GLU A 39 -2.35 0.65 -20.26
N LYS A 40 -2.28 1.44 -21.33
CA LYS A 40 -1.29 2.51 -21.47
C LYS A 40 -1.42 3.54 -20.36
N ASP A 41 -2.65 4.00 -20.06
CA ASP A 41 -2.91 4.98 -19.01
C ASP A 41 -2.47 4.45 -17.65
N PHE A 42 -2.82 3.19 -17.37
CA PHE A 42 -2.42 2.53 -16.12
C PHE A 42 -0.90 2.47 -15.96
N LYS A 43 -0.20 2.03 -17.01
CA LYS A 43 1.27 1.92 -16.99
C LYS A 43 1.94 3.28 -16.86
N THR A 44 1.39 4.31 -17.50
CA THR A 44 1.92 5.68 -17.39
C THR A 44 1.84 6.18 -15.95
N ALA A 45 0.68 6.02 -15.31
CA ALA A 45 0.49 6.40 -13.92
C ALA A 45 1.38 5.57 -12.98
N ALA A 46 1.49 4.26 -13.22
CA ALA A 46 2.31 3.37 -12.41
C ALA A 46 3.80 3.72 -12.48
N LYS A 47 4.30 4.14 -13.63
CA LYS A 47 5.69 4.59 -13.78
C LYS A 47 5.99 5.81 -12.90
N GLU A 48 5.04 6.75 -12.81
CA GLU A 48 5.19 7.92 -11.95
C GLU A 48 5.19 7.54 -10.46
N ILE A 49 4.31 6.63 -10.08
CA ILE A 49 4.27 6.10 -8.70
C ILE A 49 5.61 5.42 -8.38
N LYS A 50 6.13 4.62 -9.29
CA LYS A 50 7.41 3.93 -9.10
C LYS A 50 8.56 4.89 -8.89
N LYS A 51 8.60 5.99 -9.63
CA LYS A 51 9.61 7.04 -9.43
C LYS A 51 9.51 7.66 -8.04
N GLY A 52 8.30 7.96 -7.60
CA GLY A 52 8.05 8.52 -6.27
C GLY A 52 8.46 7.58 -5.15
N THR A 53 8.15 6.28 -5.28
CA THR A 53 8.48 5.30 -4.24
C THR A 53 9.98 5.09 -4.06
N LYS A 54 10.78 5.31 -5.09
CA LYS A 54 12.24 5.20 -4.98
C LYS A 54 12.86 6.19 -4.00
N THR A 55 12.16 7.28 -3.70
CA THR A 55 12.64 8.29 -2.75
C THR A 55 12.43 7.89 -1.29
N TYR A 56 11.68 6.81 -1.05
CA TYR A 56 11.38 6.33 0.30
C TYR A 56 12.19 5.07 0.62
N ALA A 57 13.02 5.15 1.67
CA ALA A 57 13.86 4.04 2.07
C ALA A 57 13.03 2.81 2.46
N GLY A 58 13.43 1.63 2.01
CA GLY A 58 12.77 0.37 2.34
C GLY A 58 11.48 0.09 1.58
N LEU A 59 11.07 0.98 0.66
CA LEU A 59 9.84 0.83 -0.11
C LEU A 59 10.16 0.38 -1.53
N SER A 60 9.41 -0.60 -2.04
CA SER A 60 9.49 -1.02 -3.43
C SER A 60 8.10 -1.14 -4.03
N TYR A 61 8.00 -0.90 -5.32
CA TYR A 61 6.73 -0.88 -6.03
C TYR A 61 6.91 -1.58 -7.39
N THR A 62 6.00 -2.51 -7.67
CA THR A 62 5.93 -3.18 -8.96
C THR A 62 4.51 -3.13 -9.50
N TYR A 63 4.36 -3.26 -10.80
CA TYR A 63 3.06 -3.25 -11.44
C TYR A 63 3.08 -4.14 -12.68
N GLU A 64 1.91 -4.65 -13.02
CA GLU A 64 1.68 -5.40 -14.26
C GLU A 64 0.23 -5.26 -14.70
N VAL A 65 -0.04 -5.57 -15.96
CA VAL A 65 -1.40 -5.66 -16.47
C VAL A 65 -1.57 -7.04 -17.05
N LYS A 66 -2.64 -7.72 -16.64
CA LYS A 66 -2.97 -9.06 -17.12
C LYS A 66 -4.49 -9.16 -17.30
N ASP A 67 -4.91 -9.52 -18.52
CA ASP A 67 -6.34 -9.72 -18.86
C ASP A 67 -7.24 -8.54 -18.46
N GLY A 68 -6.79 -7.31 -18.71
CA GLY A 68 -7.54 -6.10 -18.41
C GLY A 68 -7.56 -5.73 -16.93
N VAL A 69 -6.71 -6.38 -16.11
CA VAL A 69 -6.58 -6.09 -14.68
C VAL A 69 -5.20 -5.50 -14.41
N GLY A 70 -5.18 -4.32 -13.81
CA GLY A 70 -3.95 -3.70 -13.32
C GLY A 70 -3.64 -4.24 -11.93
N ILE A 71 -2.41 -4.70 -11.72
CA ILE A 71 -1.95 -5.25 -10.45
C ILE A 71 -0.77 -4.44 -9.96
N GLU A 72 -0.89 -3.85 -8.78
CA GLU A 72 0.16 -3.05 -8.16
C GLU A 72 0.57 -3.72 -6.86
N THR A 73 1.88 -3.83 -6.63
CA THR A 73 2.41 -4.43 -5.41
C THR A 73 3.38 -3.45 -4.75
N LEU A 74 3.07 -3.08 -3.52
CA LEU A 74 3.90 -2.21 -2.70
C LEU A 74 4.45 -3.04 -1.54
N THR A 75 5.77 -3.03 -1.37
CA THR A 75 6.43 -3.81 -0.33
C THR A 75 7.26 -2.91 0.56
N LEU A 76 7.09 -3.05 1.86
CA LEU A 76 7.87 -2.35 2.89
C LEU A 76 8.81 -3.35 3.56
N ASP A 77 10.12 -3.06 3.52
CA ASP A 77 11.15 -3.75 4.31
C ASP A 77 11.46 -2.85 5.51
N THR A 78 11.02 -3.27 6.69
CA THR A 78 11.17 -2.45 7.90
C THR A 78 12.61 -2.31 8.38
N ASP A 79 13.51 -3.19 7.96
CA ASP A 79 14.94 -3.05 8.29
C ASP A 79 15.58 -1.84 7.58
N LYS A 80 14.99 -1.43 6.46
CA LYS A 80 15.52 -0.32 5.64
C LYS A 80 14.66 0.93 5.71
N ALA A 81 13.45 0.85 6.26
CA ALA A 81 12.49 1.93 6.24
C ALA A 81 12.90 3.10 7.13
N SER A 82 12.69 4.32 6.61
CA SER A 82 12.81 5.55 7.39
C SER A 82 11.45 5.92 8.02
N THR A 83 11.45 6.90 8.93
CA THR A 83 10.21 7.41 9.50
C THR A 83 9.30 8.01 8.42
N ASP A 84 9.88 8.63 7.40
CA ASP A 84 9.11 9.18 6.27
C ASP A 84 8.38 8.08 5.50
N THR A 85 9.02 6.92 5.34
CA THR A 85 8.41 5.77 4.68
C THR A 85 7.20 5.27 5.47
N TYR A 86 7.32 5.18 6.78
CA TYR A 86 6.20 4.80 7.65
C TYR A 86 5.06 5.81 7.55
N THR A 87 5.38 7.10 7.57
CA THR A 87 4.38 8.16 7.47
C THR A 87 3.61 8.08 6.15
N LEU A 88 4.31 7.80 5.05
CA LEU A 88 3.67 7.62 3.74
C LEU A 88 2.61 6.53 3.77
N LEU A 89 2.85 5.47 4.54
CA LEU A 89 1.92 4.34 4.67
C LEU A 89 0.86 4.54 5.76
N GLY A 90 0.81 5.73 6.37
CA GLY A 90 -0.12 6.03 7.44
C GLY A 90 0.27 5.44 8.79
N LEU A 91 1.53 5.05 8.93
CA LEU A 91 2.07 4.49 10.17
C LEU A 91 3.00 5.51 10.83
N THR A 92 2.75 5.82 12.10
CA THR A 92 3.57 6.77 12.83
C THR A 92 4.63 6.03 13.65
N THR A 93 5.87 6.44 13.55
CA THR A 93 6.95 5.92 14.38
C THR A 93 7.99 7.02 14.59
N LYS A 94 8.99 6.73 15.39
CA LYS A 94 10.07 7.66 15.73
C LYS A 94 11.43 7.00 15.42
N ASN A 95 12.48 7.80 15.37
CA ASN A 95 13.82 7.26 15.27
C ASN A 95 14.32 6.80 16.65
N ASP A 96 15.10 5.72 16.64
CA ASP A 96 15.82 5.28 17.83
C ASP A 96 17.09 6.14 18.02
N LYS A 97 17.90 5.77 19.01
CA LYS A 97 19.14 6.51 19.33
C LYS A 97 20.18 6.44 18.20
N ASP A 98 20.08 5.45 17.32
CA ASP A 98 20.99 5.26 16.17
C ASP A 98 20.45 5.89 14.89
N GLY A 99 19.33 6.62 14.98
CA GLY A 99 18.71 7.26 13.83
C GLY A 99 17.87 6.34 12.95
N LYS A 100 17.63 5.11 13.39
CA LYS A 100 16.78 4.16 12.66
C LYS A 100 15.32 4.29 13.11
N ALA A 101 14.40 4.12 12.18
CA ALA A 101 12.98 4.08 12.51
C ALA A 101 12.66 2.87 13.39
N VAL A 102 11.96 3.09 14.49
CA VAL A 102 11.50 2.02 15.38
C VAL A 102 10.43 1.21 14.65
N LYS A 103 10.56 -0.11 14.65
CA LYS A 103 9.58 -1.00 14.01
C LYS A 103 8.24 -0.89 14.70
N VAL A 104 7.18 -0.82 13.91
CA VAL A 104 5.80 -0.70 14.39
C VAL A 104 5.30 -2.07 14.83
N SER A 105 4.55 -2.13 15.94
CA SER A 105 3.93 -3.38 16.38
C SER A 105 2.90 -3.85 15.35
N THR A 106 2.75 -5.17 15.27
CA THR A 106 1.78 -5.79 14.36
C THR A 106 0.36 -5.30 14.67
N LYS A 107 0.00 -5.21 15.94
CA LYS A 107 -1.33 -4.71 16.36
C LYS A 107 -1.59 -3.29 15.88
N LYS A 108 -0.62 -2.40 16.05
CA LYS A 108 -0.73 -1.00 15.62
C LYS A 108 -0.86 -0.91 14.10
N ALA A 109 -0.05 -1.69 13.37
CA ALA A 109 -0.08 -1.70 11.91
C ALA A 109 -1.43 -2.18 11.39
N ILE A 110 -1.98 -3.26 11.92
CA ILE A 110 -3.30 -3.77 11.53
C ILE A 110 -4.38 -2.73 11.79
N LYS A 111 -4.38 -2.11 12.97
CA LYS A 111 -5.37 -1.10 13.32
C LYS A 111 -5.31 0.12 12.38
N SER A 112 -4.12 0.60 12.09
CA SER A 112 -3.92 1.77 11.21
C SER A 112 -4.38 1.47 9.78
N ILE A 113 -4.08 0.29 9.26
CA ILE A 113 -4.50 -0.11 7.91
C ILE A 113 -6.01 -0.26 7.84
N LYS A 114 -6.63 -0.90 8.82
CA LYS A 114 -8.10 -1.03 8.89
C LYS A 114 -8.79 0.33 8.93
N ASN A 115 -8.28 1.27 9.71
CA ASN A 115 -8.82 2.63 9.79
C ASN A 115 -8.71 3.35 8.45
N ARG A 116 -7.59 3.22 7.77
CA ARG A 116 -7.37 3.84 6.46
C ARG A 116 -8.34 3.29 5.40
N ILE A 117 -8.53 1.98 5.37
CA ILE A 117 -9.47 1.32 4.45
C ILE A 117 -10.89 1.79 4.75
N ARG A 118 -11.28 1.86 6.02
CA ARG A 118 -12.62 2.32 6.43
C ARG A 118 -12.88 3.75 5.99
N LYS A 119 -11.91 4.65 6.14
CA LYS A 119 -12.02 6.04 5.70
C LYS A 119 -12.17 6.14 4.18
N SER A 120 -11.41 5.36 3.43
CA SER A 120 -11.51 5.30 1.98
C SER A 120 -12.90 4.87 1.53
N ILE A 121 -13.44 3.81 2.12
CA ILE A 121 -14.79 3.31 1.83
C ILE A 121 -15.84 4.38 2.15
N ASN A 122 -15.73 5.03 3.31
CA ASN A 122 -16.66 6.08 3.71
C ASN A 122 -16.60 7.28 2.76
N ASN A 123 -15.42 7.67 2.30
CA ASN A 123 -15.26 8.75 1.34
C ASN A 123 -15.89 8.40 -0.01
N GLU A 124 -15.78 7.16 -0.45
CA GLU A 124 -16.42 6.70 -1.68
C GLU A 124 -17.95 6.70 -1.55
N LEU A 125 -18.47 6.38 -0.36
CA LEU A 125 -19.91 6.39 -0.10
C LEU A 125 -20.50 7.79 -0.01
N ILE A 126 -19.71 8.80 0.30
CA ILE A 126 -20.15 10.20 0.40
C ILE A 126 -20.17 10.86 -0.99
N LEU A 127 -19.40 10.35 -1.92
CA LEU A 127 -19.38 10.83 -3.30
C LEU A 127 -20.55 10.27 -4.11
#